data_27da59e7d44fba8c27d1995be5665d93
#
_entry.id   27da59e7d44fba8c27d1995be5665d93
#
_cell.length_a   1.000
_cell.length_b   1.000
_cell.length_c   1.000
_cell.angle_alpha   90.00
_cell.angle_beta   90.00
_cell.angle_gamma   90.00
#
_symmetry.space_group_name_H-M   'P 1'
#
loop_
_entity.id
_entity.type
_entity.pdbx_description
1 polymer ?
#
loop_
_entity_poly.entity_id
_entity_poly.type
_entity_poly.pdbx_seq_one_letter_code
_entity_poly.pdbx_strand_id
1 'polypeptide(L)'
;MGFAADGQALKERLEAVVKMYKYQHGKPMSVRACAQRLSTILYQKRFFPYYVHAILAGLDEEGKGALYSYDPVGSYEREQCRAAGSAASLIMPFLDNQVNSKNQYIPGSGEGHALEPKKAGPLPRETVEQLVRDAFTSAVERHIEVGDGLQMMVITRSGVEEIYYPLKKD
;
A
#
# COMPACT_ATOMS: atom_id res chain seq x y z
N MET A 1 10.03 -0.49 0.53
CA MET A 1 10.64 -0.14 1.82
C MET A 1 11.63 -1.22 2.21
N GLY A 2 12.70 -0.86 2.93
CA GLY A 2 13.82 -1.76 3.24
C GLY A 2 15.14 -1.12 2.84
N PHE A 3 16.03 -1.87 2.21
CA PHE A 3 17.31 -1.33 1.73
C PHE A 3 17.09 -0.43 0.50
N ALA A 4 17.36 0.87 0.66
CA ALA A 4 16.97 1.90 -0.32
C ALA A 4 17.56 1.66 -1.72
N ALA A 5 18.82 1.21 -1.82
CA ALA A 5 19.46 0.95 -3.11
C ALA A 5 18.78 -0.23 -3.86
N ASP A 6 18.40 -1.28 -3.16
CA ASP A 6 17.64 -2.39 -3.73
C ASP A 6 16.25 -1.94 -4.17
N GLY A 7 15.60 -1.08 -3.39
CA GLY A 7 14.30 -0.50 -3.75
C GLY A 7 14.37 0.30 -5.04
N GLN A 8 15.39 1.13 -5.19
CA GLN A 8 15.62 1.91 -6.42
C GLN A 8 15.91 1.00 -7.61
N ALA A 9 16.78 0.02 -7.45
CA ALA A 9 17.12 -0.94 -8.51
C ALA A 9 15.89 -1.72 -8.97
N LEU A 10 15.06 -2.19 -8.03
CA LEU A 10 13.81 -2.88 -8.31
C LEU A 10 12.81 -2.00 -9.06
N LYS A 11 12.63 -0.76 -8.60
CA LYS A 11 11.77 0.24 -9.25
C LYS A 11 12.18 0.46 -10.70
N GLU A 12 13.45 0.74 -10.95
CA GLU A 12 13.99 0.98 -12.29
C GLU A 12 13.81 -0.25 -13.20
N ARG A 13 14.02 -1.44 -12.67
CA ARG A 13 13.79 -2.69 -13.42
C ARG A 13 12.32 -2.88 -13.78
N LEU A 14 11.40 -2.62 -12.84
CA LEU A 14 9.96 -2.73 -13.10
C LEU A 14 9.48 -1.68 -14.09
N GLU A 15 9.96 -0.45 -13.99
CA GLU A 15 9.67 0.62 -14.96
C GLU A 15 10.09 0.24 -16.37
N ALA A 16 11.28 -0.35 -16.54
CA ALA A 16 11.75 -0.85 -17.82
C ALA A 16 10.84 -1.95 -18.39
N VAL A 17 10.39 -2.87 -17.55
CA VAL A 17 9.47 -3.94 -17.93
C VAL A 17 8.12 -3.38 -18.40
N VAL A 18 7.55 -2.45 -17.65
CA VAL A 18 6.28 -1.79 -18.00
C VAL A 18 6.38 -1.03 -19.32
N LYS A 19 7.48 -0.30 -19.51
CA LYS A 19 7.75 0.43 -20.75
C LYS A 19 7.91 -0.50 -21.95
N MET A 20 8.65 -1.58 -21.80
CA MET A 20 8.84 -2.60 -22.84
C MET A 20 7.51 -3.26 -23.22
N TYR A 21 6.68 -3.59 -22.25
CA TYR A 21 5.36 -4.15 -22.50
C TYR A 21 4.49 -3.23 -23.37
N LYS A 22 4.48 -1.93 -23.08
CA LYS A 22 3.73 -0.94 -23.87
C LYS A 22 4.20 -0.86 -25.31
N TYR A 23 5.52 -0.94 -25.54
CA TYR A 23 6.07 -0.98 -26.89
C TYR A 23 5.68 -2.25 -27.65
N GLN A 24 5.72 -3.40 -26.99
CA GLN A 24 5.43 -4.70 -27.62
C GLN A 24 3.95 -4.91 -27.90
N HIS A 25 3.05 -4.41 -27.03
CA HIS A 25 1.62 -4.69 -27.10
C HIS A 25 0.77 -3.49 -27.47
N GLY A 26 1.35 -2.29 -27.61
CA GLY A 26 0.63 -1.06 -27.98
C GLY A 26 -0.37 -0.55 -26.96
N LYS A 27 -0.39 -1.11 -25.74
CA LYS A 27 -1.28 -0.71 -24.64
C LYS A 27 -0.55 -0.82 -23.29
N PRO A 28 -0.99 -0.06 -22.27
CA PRO A 28 -0.45 -0.19 -20.94
C PRO A 28 -0.65 -1.59 -20.35
N MET A 29 0.31 -2.05 -19.55
CA MET A 29 0.19 -3.25 -18.73
C MET A 29 -0.88 -3.05 -17.65
N SER A 30 -1.76 -4.04 -17.43
CA SER A 30 -2.69 -4.01 -16.31
C SER A 30 -1.94 -4.10 -14.97
N VAL A 31 -2.54 -3.55 -13.91
CA VAL A 31 -1.94 -3.66 -12.55
C VAL A 31 -1.84 -5.11 -12.12
N ARG A 32 -2.80 -5.94 -12.45
CA ARG A 32 -2.77 -7.39 -12.18
C ARG A 32 -1.59 -8.08 -12.88
N ALA A 33 -1.36 -7.77 -14.15
CA ALA A 33 -0.21 -8.30 -14.89
C ALA A 33 1.12 -7.79 -14.34
N CYS A 34 1.18 -6.50 -13.98
CA CYS A 34 2.32 -5.89 -13.31
C CYS A 34 2.62 -6.58 -11.96
N ALA A 35 1.58 -6.88 -11.19
CA ALA A 35 1.70 -7.60 -9.92
C ALA A 35 2.35 -8.98 -10.11
N GLN A 36 1.89 -9.75 -11.08
CA GLN A 36 2.48 -11.05 -11.40
C GLN A 36 3.93 -10.92 -11.89
N ARG A 37 4.21 -9.92 -12.70
CA ARG A 37 5.57 -9.69 -13.20
C ARG A 37 6.55 -9.31 -12.10
N LEU A 38 6.12 -8.48 -11.17
CA LEU A 38 6.93 -8.11 -10.01
C LEU A 38 7.26 -9.33 -9.14
N SER A 39 6.29 -10.21 -8.91
CA SER A 39 6.51 -11.48 -8.20
C SER A 39 7.61 -12.31 -8.88
N THR A 40 7.55 -12.44 -10.20
CA THR A 40 8.56 -13.17 -10.98
C THR A 40 9.95 -12.53 -10.86
N ILE A 41 10.03 -11.21 -10.95
CA ILE A 41 11.30 -10.47 -10.81
C ILE A 41 11.92 -10.72 -9.42
N LEU A 42 11.12 -10.66 -8.36
CA LEU A 42 11.60 -10.92 -7.01
C LEU A 42 12.08 -12.36 -6.83
N TYR A 43 11.33 -13.34 -7.34
CA TYR A 43 11.67 -14.75 -7.19
C TYR A 43 12.91 -15.17 -8.00
N GLN A 44 13.23 -14.46 -9.09
CA GLN A 44 14.48 -14.68 -9.83
C GLN A 44 15.73 -14.48 -8.97
N LYS A 45 15.60 -13.72 -7.90
CA LYS A 45 16.66 -13.51 -6.90
C LYS A 45 16.39 -14.23 -5.57
N ARG A 46 15.71 -15.38 -5.61
CA ARG A 46 15.33 -16.15 -4.43
C ARG A 46 16.50 -16.42 -3.45
N PHE A 47 17.68 -16.68 -3.96
CA PHE A 47 18.87 -17.01 -3.17
C PHE A 47 19.80 -15.82 -2.88
N PHE A 48 19.50 -14.66 -3.45
CA PHE A 48 20.10 -13.37 -3.08
C PHE A 48 19.06 -12.25 -3.28
N PRO A 49 18.07 -12.15 -2.40
CA PRO A 49 16.88 -11.33 -2.62
C PRO A 49 17.18 -9.82 -2.62
N TYR A 50 16.31 -9.08 -3.32
CA TYR A 50 16.12 -7.67 -3.02
C TYR A 50 15.59 -7.54 -1.60
N TYR A 51 16.30 -6.81 -0.76
CA TYR A 51 15.87 -6.56 0.62
C TYR A 51 14.82 -5.47 0.68
N VAL A 52 13.63 -5.78 0.16
CA VAL A 52 12.53 -4.84 -0.04
C VAL A 52 11.20 -5.50 0.29
N HIS A 53 10.40 -4.81 1.08
CA HIS A 53 8.96 -5.09 1.20
C HIS A 53 8.20 -4.13 0.30
N ALA A 54 7.74 -4.62 -0.84
CA ALA A 54 7.10 -3.81 -1.86
C ALA A 54 5.59 -3.72 -1.67
N ILE A 55 5.05 -2.56 -2.01
CA ILE A 55 3.61 -2.33 -2.19
C ILE A 55 3.43 -1.79 -3.61
N LEU A 56 2.57 -2.43 -4.38
CA LEU A 56 2.18 -2.00 -5.73
C LEU A 56 0.74 -1.54 -5.72
N ALA A 57 0.47 -0.36 -6.24
CA ALA A 57 -0.86 0.22 -6.28
C ALA A 57 -1.22 0.73 -7.67
N GLY A 58 -2.51 0.67 -7.99
CA GLY A 58 -3.05 1.20 -9.23
C GLY A 58 -4.56 1.03 -9.29
N LEU A 59 -5.10 1.14 -10.50
CA LEU A 59 -6.51 0.83 -10.79
C LEU A 59 -6.61 -0.47 -11.57
N ASP A 60 -7.59 -1.29 -11.23
CA ASP A 60 -7.88 -2.49 -12.00
C ASP A 60 -8.62 -2.17 -13.31
N GLU A 61 -8.92 -3.18 -14.11
CA GLU A 61 -9.58 -3.02 -15.42
C GLU A 61 -11.01 -2.47 -15.30
N GLU A 62 -11.63 -2.58 -14.13
CA GLU A 62 -12.92 -1.95 -13.82
C GLU A 62 -12.80 -0.51 -13.32
N GLY A 63 -11.56 -0.02 -13.13
CA GLY A 63 -11.27 1.31 -12.60
C GLY A 63 -11.39 1.42 -11.09
N LYS A 64 -11.39 0.30 -10.38
CA LYS A 64 -11.36 0.25 -8.92
C LYS A 64 -9.93 0.22 -8.40
N GLY A 65 -9.68 0.77 -7.22
CA GLY A 65 -8.38 0.70 -6.57
C GLY A 65 -7.91 -0.74 -6.37
N ALA A 66 -6.65 -0.99 -6.68
CA ALA A 66 -6.00 -2.28 -6.54
C ALA A 66 -4.66 -2.11 -5.83
N LEU A 67 -4.48 -2.82 -4.73
CA LEU A 67 -3.28 -2.79 -3.90
C LEU A 67 -2.75 -4.20 -3.72
N TYR A 68 -1.45 -4.38 -3.97
CA TYR A 68 -0.75 -5.65 -3.81
C TYR A 68 0.43 -5.49 -2.87
N SER A 69 0.62 -6.39 -1.93
CA SER A 69 1.76 -6.43 -1.03
C SER A 69 2.62 -7.66 -1.25
N TYR A 70 3.93 -7.51 -1.04
CA TYR A 70 4.93 -8.51 -1.36
C TYR A 70 5.86 -8.77 -0.19
N ASP A 71 6.29 -10.03 -0.05
CA ASP A 71 7.51 -10.35 0.68
C ASP A 71 8.75 -10.16 -0.23
N PRO A 72 9.98 -10.20 0.33
CA PRO A 72 11.19 -9.99 -0.48
C PRO A 72 11.46 -11.04 -1.58
N VAL A 73 10.82 -12.20 -1.52
CA VAL A 73 11.01 -13.29 -2.48
C VAL A 73 9.84 -13.46 -3.46
N GLY A 74 8.87 -12.54 -3.41
CA GLY A 74 7.85 -12.43 -4.44
C GLY A 74 6.50 -13.07 -4.12
N SER A 75 6.28 -13.61 -2.91
CA SER A 75 4.93 -13.96 -2.49
C SER A 75 4.08 -12.70 -2.38
N TYR A 76 2.86 -12.71 -2.94
CA TYR A 76 2.02 -11.52 -2.95
C TYR A 76 0.54 -11.84 -2.80
N GLU A 77 -0.20 -10.84 -2.34
CA GLU A 77 -1.65 -10.88 -2.26
C GLU A 77 -2.25 -9.50 -2.53
N ARG A 78 -3.48 -9.48 -3.01
CA ARG A 78 -4.25 -8.24 -3.16
C ARG A 78 -4.94 -7.93 -1.84
N GLU A 79 -4.86 -6.68 -1.39
CA GLU A 79 -5.41 -6.22 -0.11
C GLU A 79 -6.13 -4.88 -0.24
N GLN A 80 -6.96 -4.56 0.75
CA GLN A 80 -7.61 -3.25 0.84
C GLN A 80 -6.68 -2.17 1.42
N CYS A 81 -5.74 -2.58 2.28
CA CYS A 81 -4.74 -1.70 2.83
C CYS A 81 -3.50 -2.47 3.27
N ARG A 82 -2.36 -1.80 3.30
CA ARG A 82 -1.10 -2.36 3.78
C ARG A 82 -0.16 -1.26 4.24
N ALA A 83 0.51 -1.50 5.36
CA ALA A 83 1.69 -0.75 5.77
C ALA A 83 2.93 -1.65 5.68
N ALA A 84 4.03 -1.11 5.19
CA ALA A 84 5.32 -1.77 5.14
C ALA A 84 6.42 -0.78 5.55
N GLY A 85 7.52 -1.30 6.06
CA GLY A 85 8.64 -0.52 6.57
C GLY A 85 8.78 -0.60 8.07
N SER A 86 9.68 0.21 8.62
CA SER A 86 10.06 0.16 10.04
C SER A 86 8.90 0.45 11.01
N ALA A 87 7.97 1.33 10.63
CA ALA A 87 6.80 1.68 11.45
C ALA A 87 5.53 0.90 11.08
N ALA A 88 5.62 -0.17 10.29
CA ALA A 88 4.45 -0.96 9.87
C ALA A 88 3.62 -1.49 11.05
N SER A 89 4.28 -1.91 12.13
CA SER A 89 3.63 -2.42 13.34
C SER A 89 2.83 -1.34 14.09
N LEU A 90 3.12 -0.07 13.89
CA LEU A 90 2.37 1.05 14.47
C LEU A 90 1.17 1.43 13.59
N ILE A 91 1.30 1.32 12.28
CA ILE A 91 0.29 1.79 11.31
C ILE A 91 -0.72 0.69 10.98
N MET A 92 -0.29 -0.55 10.80
CA MET A 92 -1.18 -1.62 10.33
C MET A 92 -2.39 -1.88 11.24
N PRO A 93 -2.27 -1.93 12.58
CA PRO A 93 -3.43 -2.08 13.47
C PRO A 93 -4.45 -0.94 13.34
N PHE A 94 -3.97 0.28 13.14
CA PHE A 94 -4.82 1.44 12.90
C PHE A 94 -5.60 1.29 11.59
N LEU A 95 -4.95 0.87 10.51
CA LEU A 95 -5.61 0.62 9.23
C LEU A 95 -6.61 -0.53 9.31
N ASP A 96 -6.27 -1.63 9.97
CA ASP A 96 -7.18 -2.75 10.19
C ASP A 96 -8.47 -2.31 10.89
N ASN A 97 -8.37 -1.46 11.89
CA ASN A 97 -9.50 -0.92 12.63
C ASN A 97 -10.32 0.09 11.81
N GLN A 98 -9.65 1.05 11.17
CA GLN A 98 -10.33 2.19 10.53
C GLN A 98 -10.77 1.90 9.09
N VAL A 99 -10.01 1.11 8.33
CA VAL A 99 -10.35 0.77 6.94
C VAL A 99 -11.22 -0.48 6.88
N ASN A 100 -10.82 -1.55 7.56
CA ASN A 100 -11.51 -2.84 7.52
C ASN A 100 -12.51 -3.04 8.65
N SER A 101 -12.68 -2.05 9.53
CA SER A 101 -13.59 -2.09 10.69
C SER A 101 -13.35 -3.30 11.62
N LYS A 102 -12.14 -3.81 11.65
CA LYS A 102 -11.75 -4.90 12.56
C LYS A 102 -11.90 -4.47 14.01
N ASN A 103 -12.48 -5.33 14.85
CA ASN A 103 -12.74 -5.06 16.26
C ASN A 103 -13.64 -3.82 16.50
N GLN A 104 -14.45 -3.44 15.52
CA GLN A 104 -15.51 -2.47 15.66
C GLN A 104 -16.89 -3.16 15.70
N TYR A 105 -17.74 -2.67 16.58
CA TYR A 105 -19.08 -3.25 16.82
C TYR A 105 -20.13 -2.15 16.83
N ILE A 106 -21.35 -2.51 16.43
CA ILE A 106 -22.48 -1.56 16.47
C ILE A 106 -22.95 -1.46 17.92
N PRO A 107 -22.90 -0.27 18.56
CA PRO A 107 -23.32 -0.11 19.95
C PRO A 107 -24.78 -0.51 20.16
N GLY A 108 -25.03 -1.28 21.24
CA GLY A 108 -26.39 -1.72 21.60
C GLY A 108 -27.01 -2.75 20.66
N SER A 109 -26.22 -3.35 19.77
CA SER A 109 -26.67 -4.40 18.84
C SER A 109 -26.39 -5.79 19.39
N GLY A 110 -26.98 -6.81 18.74
CA GLY A 110 -26.80 -8.21 19.09
C GLY A 110 -27.71 -8.70 20.23
N GLU A 111 -27.65 -10.00 20.50
CA GLU A 111 -28.41 -10.64 21.58
C GLU A 111 -27.50 -10.92 22.78
N GLY A 112 -28.01 -10.67 24.00
CA GLY A 112 -27.29 -10.86 25.24
C GLY A 112 -26.08 -9.94 25.35
N HIS A 113 -24.87 -10.53 25.51
CA HIS A 113 -23.60 -9.78 25.57
C HIS A 113 -22.87 -9.72 24.21
N ALA A 114 -23.43 -10.33 23.16
CA ALA A 114 -22.86 -10.29 21.83
C ALA A 114 -23.17 -8.97 21.16
N LEU A 115 -22.16 -8.36 20.49
CA LEU A 115 -22.32 -7.17 19.67
C LEU A 115 -22.19 -7.55 18.19
N GLU A 116 -22.98 -6.88 17.34
CA GLU A 116 -22.90 -7.06 15.90
C GLU A 116 -21.61 -6.40 15.35
N PRO A 117 -20.73 -7.12 14.63
CA PRO A 117 -19.55 -6.53 14.02
C PRO A 117 -19.95 -5.47 12.99
N LYS A 118 -19.26 -4.33 13.02
CA LYS A 118 -19.39 -3.31 11.97
C LYS A 118 -18.78 -3.82 10.67
N LYS A 119 -19.56 -3.76 9.58
CA LYS A 119 -19.07 -4.15 8.26
C LYS A 119 -18.21 -3.05 7.66
N ALA A 120 -17.10 -3.45 7.05
CA ALA A 120 -16.29 -2.55 6.23
C ALA A 120 -17.02 -2.21 4.93
N GLY A 121 -16.84 -0.98 4.46
CA GLY A 121 -17.39 -0.52 3.18
C GLY A 121 -16.43 0.47 2.50
N PRO A 122 -16.76 0.86 1.26
CA PRO A 122 -15.93 1.86 0.57
C PRO A 122 -15.93 3.18 1.35
N LEU A 123 -14.75 3.78 1.47
CA LEU A 123 -14.55 5.05 2.16
C LEU A 123 -14.43 6.19 1.14
N PRO A 124 -14.96 7.39 1.45
CA PRO A 124 -14.71 8.58 0.63
C PRO A 124 -13.22 8.91 0.56
N ARG A 125 -12.77 9.50 -0.56
CA ARG A 125 -11.38 9.94 -0.77
C ARG A 125 -10.84 10.76 0.41
N GLU A 126 -11.58 11.76 0.85
CA GLU A 126 -11.18 12.64 1.95
C GLU A 126 -10.94 11.88 3.25
N THR A 127 -11.77 10.88 3.54
CA THR A 127 -11.62 10.03 4.71
C THR A 127 -10.33 9.22 4.63
N VAL A 128 -10.02 8.63 3.47
CA VAL A 128 -8.79 7.84 3.26
C VAL A 128 -7.56 8.72 3.38
N GLU A 129 -7.56 9.89 2.77
CA GLU A 129 -6.45 10.86 2.87
C GLU A 129 -6.20 11.26 4.33
N GLN A 130 -7.26 11.54 5.09
CA GLN A 130 -7.13 11.89 6.49
C GLN A 130 -6.62 10.72 7.35
N LEU A 131 -7.09 9.50 7.09
CA LEU A 131 -6.58 8.30 7.77
C LEU A 131 -5.08 8.08 7.52
N VAL A 132 -4.63 8.27 6.29
CA VAL A 132 -3.20 8.15 5.96
C VAL A 132 -2.38 9.22 6.68
N ARG A 133 -2.84 10.46 6.71
CA ARG A 133 -2.18 11.55 7.44
C ARG A 133 -2.12 11.26 8.94
N ASP A 134 -3.22 10.82 9.53
CA ASP A 134 -3.28 10.49 10.96
C ASP A 134 -2.37 9.31 11.31
N ALA A 135 -2.30 8.31 10.43
CA ALA A 135 -1.41 7.17 10.60
C ALA A 135 0.06 7.61 10.65
N PHE A 136 0.49 8.46 9.72
CA PHE A 136 1.87 8.96 9.68
C PHE A 136 2.20 9.94 10.80
N THR A 137 1.29 10.84 11.14
CA THR A 137 1.48 11.77 12.29
C THR A 137 1.59 11.03 13.60
N SER A 138 0.85 9.94 13.77
CA SER A 138 0.97 9.05 14.93
C SER A 138 2.27 8.26 14.94
N ALA A 139 2.68 7.73 13.79
CA ALA A 139 3.91 6.95 13.66
C ALA A 139 5.16 7.80 13.93
N VAL A 140 5.19 9.05 13.46
CA VAL A 140 6.34 9.94 13.64
C VAL A 140 6.63 10.27 15.11
N GLU A 141 5.61 10.22 15.98
CA GLU A 141 5.78 10.43 17.41
C GLU A 141 6.49 9.25 18.12
N ARG A 142 6.41 8.06 17.56
CA ARG A 142 6.86 6.83 18.25
C ARG A 142 7.89 6.02 17.47
N HIS A 143 8.31 6.49 16.29
CA HIS A 143 9.32 5.79 15.51
C HIS A 143 10.37 6.77 14.96
N ILE A 144 11.63 6.53 15.31
CA ILE A 144 12.74 7.44 14.99
C ILE A 144 13.08 7.50 13.48
N GLU A 145 12.75 6.46 12.72
CA GLU A 145 13.04 6.39 11.29
C GLU A 145 11.94 7.01 10.41
N VAL A 146 10.89 7.55 11.01
CA VAL A 146 9.78 8.21 10.30
C VAL A 146 9.74 9.68 10.66
N GLY A 147 9.75 10.54 9.66
CA GLY A 147 9.73 11.98 9.88
C GLY A 147 9.89 12.80 8.61
N ASP A 148 10.17 14.08 8.78
CA ASP A 148 10.43 15.09 7.77
C ASP A 148 9.23 15.41 6.87
N GLY A 149 8.66 14.44 6.20
CA GLY A 149 7.55 14.67 5.29
C GLY A 149 6.84 13.39 4.87
N LEU A 150 5.61 13.59 4.40
CA LEU A 150 4.77 12.58 3.79
C LEU A 150 4.52 12.94 2.34
N GLN A 151 4.99 12.09 1.42
CA GLN A 151 4.64 12.16 0.02
C GLN A 151 3.43 11.24 -0.21
N MET A 152 2.30 11.84 -0.54
CA MET A 152 1.06 11.13 -0.81
C MET A 152 0.77 11.13 -2.30
N MET A 153 0.49 9.97 -2.86
CA MET A 153 0.03 9.82 -4.24
C MET A 153 -1.41 9.32 -4.24
N VAL A 154 -2.29 10.05 -4.93
CA VAL A 154 -3.69 9.68 -5.11
C VAL A 154 -3.90 9.26 -6.56
N ILE A 155 -4.25 8.00 -6.75
CA ILE A 155 -4.42 7.40 -8.07
C ILE A 155 -5.90 7.31 -8.38
N THR A 156 -6.33 8.03 -9.43
CA THR A 156 -7.71 8.04 -9.91
C THR A 156 -7.74 7.84 -11.43
N ARG A 157 -8.94 7.70 -12.01
CA ARG A 157 -9.10 7.61 -13.47
C ARG A 157 -8.59 8.85 -14.21
N SER A 158 -8.54 10.01 -13.55
CA SER A 158 -8.02 11.26 -14.13
C SER A 158 -6.49 11.37 -14.08
N GLY A 159 -5.83 10.45 -13.39
CA GLY A 159 -4.37 10.43 -13.27
C GLY A 159 -3.87 10.26 -11.84
N VAL A 160 -2.60 10.57 -11.63
CA VAL A 160 -1.93 10.51 -10.33
C VAL A 160 -1.71 11.94 -9.83
N GLU A 161 -2.25 12.23 -8.66
CA GLU A 161 -2.04 13.49 -7.95
C GLU A 161 -1.00 13.28 -6.86
N GLU A 162 0.00 14.14 -6.80
CA GLU A 162 1.03 14.14 -5.77
C GLU A 162 0.78 15.27 -4.78
N ILE A 163 0.73 14.94 -3.49
CA ILE A 163 0.51 15.89 -2.40
C ILE A 163 1.64 15.70 -1.39
N TYR A 164 2.22 16.78 -0.92
CA TYR A 164 3.25 16.77 0.13
C TYR A 164 2.73 17.38 1.42
N TYR A 165 2.90 16.66 2.51
CA TYR A 165 2.62 17.16 3.86
C TYR A 165 3.89 17.12 4.70
N PRO A 166 4.30 18.24 5.30
CA PRO A 166 5.41 18.22 6.25
C PRO A 166 5.03 17.43 7.50
N LEU A 167 5.97 16.63 7.99
CA LEU A 167 5.87 15.94 9.27
C LEU A 167 6.86 16.54 10.27
N LYS A 168 6.78 16.10 11.52
CA LYS A 168 7.72 16.50 12.56
C LYS A 168 9.16 16.26 12.12
N LYS A 169 10.00 17.28 12.30
CA LYS A 169 11.44 17.23 12.07
C LYS A 169 12.16 16.90 13.37
N ASP A 170 13.08 16.01 13.28
CA ASP A 170 13.96 15.65 14.40
C ASP A 170 15.31 16.35 14.30
#